data_94f3d8d44f48ac51070e616b10b29630
#
_entry.id   94f3d8d44f48ac51070e616b10b29630
#
_cell.length_a   1.000
_cell.length_b   1.000
_cell.length_c   1.000
_cell.angle_alpha   90.00
_cell.angle_beta   90.00
_cell.angle_gamma   90.00
#
_symmetry.space_group_name_H-M   'P 1'
#
loop_
_entity.id
_entity.type
_entity.pdbx_description
1 polymer ?
#
loop_
_entity_poly.entity_id
_entity_poly.type
_entity_poly.pdbx_seq_one_letter_code
_entity_poly.pdbx_strand_id
1 'polypeptide(L)'
;MLSFVDSSMRDVLRIQAFIPDSIDSDLISLVAADSTFQDIEGSINEKPLQANYKKLERKELADGISGVISGAVAPLVVQLVNGKKEVAYESIVDKGNKFSFSLLEPGTYSLRILEDRNGNGIWDPSNYTMRKSAERIFYYEGEDSVSFRDR
;
A
#
# COMPACT_ATOMS: atom_id res chain seq x y z
N MET A 1 -4.35 7.85 -14.78
CA MET A 1 -4.77 6.46 -15.06
C MET A 1 -5.76 6.03 -13.98
N LEU A 2 -6.89 5.45 -14.35
CA LEU A 2 -7.90 4.91 -13.43
C LEU A 2 -7.83 3.39 -13.49
N SER A 3 -7.75 2.75 -12.34
CA SER A 3 -7.78 1.27 -12.25
C SER A 3 -8.44 0.84 -10.95
N PHE A 4 -9.14 -0.29 -10.96
CA PHE A 4 -9.57 -0.92 -9.72
C PHE A 4 -8.34 -1.48 -8.99
N VAL A 5 -8.38 -1.46 -7.67
CA VAL A 5 -7.30 -2.00 -6.82
C VAL A 5 -7.19 -3.51 -7.02
N ASP A 6 -8.33 -4.17 -7.14
CA ASP A 6 -8.46 -5.59 -7.45
C ASP A 6 -9.68 -5.77 -8.36
N SER A 7 -9.61 -6.70 -9.31
CA SER A 7 -10.74 -7.04 -10.18
C SER A 7 -11.93 -7.65 -9.43
N SER A 8 -11.69 -8.21 -8.25
CA SER A 8 -12.72 -8.75 -7.34
C SER A 8 -13.28 -7.72 -6.37
N MET A 9 -12.55 -6.64 -6.10
CA MET A 9 -12.95 -5.51 -5.23
C MET A 9 -13.29 -4.30 -6.10
N ARG A 10 -14.53 -4.23 -6.56
CA ARG A 10 -15.02 -3.12 -7.39
C ARG A 10 -15.48 -1.89 -6.59
N ASP A 11 -15.37 -1.95 -5.28
CA ASP A 11 -15.68 -0.88 -4.33
C ASP A 11 -14.52 0.09 -4.09
N VAL A 12 -13.30 -0.28 -4.50
CA VAL A 12 -12.10 0.55 -4.32
C VAL A 12 -11.51 0.93 -5.67
N LEU A 13 -11.54 2.21 -6.00
CA LEU A 13 -10.95 2.78 -7.21
C LEU A 13 -9.62 3.44 -6.89
N ARG A 14 -8.54 2.98 -7.51
CA ARG A 14 -7.24 3.63 -7.46
C ARG A 14 -7.12 4.66 -8.59
N ILE A 15 -6.84 5.90 -8.22
CA ILE A 15 -6.58 6.98 -9.17
C ILE A 15 -5.08 7.30 -9.12
N GLN A 16 -4.41 7.17 -10.25
CA GLN A 16 -3.02 7.56 -10.41
C GLN A 16 -2.94 8.76 -11.35
N ALA A 17 -2.51 9.88 -10.83
CA ALA A 17 -2.29 11.10 -11.59
C ALA A 17 -0.79 11.33 -11.76
N PHE A 18 -0.36 11.63 -12.99
CA PHE A 18 1.00 12.11 -13.26
C PHE A 18 0.98 13.63 -13.18
N ILE A 19 1.83 14.19 -12.33
CA ILE A 19 1.97 15.62 -12.14
C ILE A 19 3.32 16.02 -12.72
N PRO A 20 3.36 16.83 -13.79
CA PRO A 20 4.61 17.31 -14.37
C PRO A 20 5.40 18.17 -13.37
N ASP A 21 6.72 18.06 -13.41
CA ASP A 21 7.62 18.87 -12.55
C ASP A 21 7.53 20.38 -12.82
N SER A 22 7.01 20.75 -13.99
CA SER A 22 6.78 22.15 -14.39
C SER A 22 5.63 22.86 -13.65
N ILE A 23 4.83 22.09 -12.87
CA ILE A 23 3.77 22.70 -12.07
C ILE A 23 4.38 23.21 -10.76
N ASP A 24 4.48 24.52 -10.67
CA ASP A 24 4.99 25.26 -9.51
C ASP A 24 3.86 25.58 -8.50
N SER A 25 3.08 24.58 -8.15
CA SER A 25 2.01 24.72 -7.17
C SER A 25 2.18 23.69 -6.06
N ASP A 26 2.23 24.17 -4.83
CA ASP A 26 2.32 23.30 -3.64
C ASP A 26 1.01 22.57 -3.35
N LEU A 27 -0.11 23.07 -3.84
CA LEU A 27 -1.42 22.50 -3.62
C LEU A 27 -1.99 21.90 -4.90
N ILE A 28 -2.33 20.64 -4.86
CA ILE A 28 -2.94 19.90 -5.96
C ILE A 28 -4.32 19.44 -5.51
N SER A 29 -5.35 19.85 -6.25
CA SER A 29 -6.71 19.40 -6.00
C SER A 29 -7.14 18.40 -7.05
N LEU A 30 -7.58 17.24 -6.61
CA LEU A 30 -8.27 16.27 -7.44
C LEU A 30 -9.78 16.48 -7.25
N VAL A 31 -10.47 16.77 -8.34
CA VAL A 31 -11.92 17.01 -8.30
C VAL A 31 -12.60 16.05 -9.26
N ALA A 32 -13.59 15.31 -8.75
CA ALA A 32 -14.54 14.58 -9.59
C ALA A 32 -15.89 15.32 -9.52
N ALA A 33 -16.42 15.71 -10.66
CA ALA A 33 -17.73 16.37 -10.75
C ALA A 33 -18.84 15.45 -10.20
N ASP A 34 -20.02 16.00 -10.00
CA ASP A 34 -21.21 15.18 -9.79
C ASP A 34 -21.40 14.21 -10.95
N SER A 35 -22.04 13.10 -10.69
CA SER A 35 -22.31 12.04 -11.69
C SER A 35 -21.08 11.44 -12.37
N THR A 36 -19.85 11.67 -11.84
CA THR A 36 -18.62 11.11 -12.39
C THR A 36 -18.50 9.61 -12.09
N PHE A 37 -18.97 9.17 -10.93
CA PHE A 37 -18.90 7.77 -10.52
C PHE A 37 -20.31 7.21 -10.41
N GLN A 38 -20.47 5.98 -10.87
CA GLN A 38 -21.70 5.20 -10.75
C GLN A 38 -21.37 3.86 -10.11
N ASP A 39 -22.13 3.47 -9.09
CA ASP A 39 -22.01 2.15 -8.48
C ASP A 39 -22.71 1.06 -9.32
N ILE A 40 -22.61 -0.19 -8.84
CA ILE A 40 -23.20 -1.34 -9.53
C ILE A 40 -24.74 -1.33 -9.50
N GLU A 41 -25.35 -0.56 -8.60
CA GLU A 41 -26.80 -0.40 -8.45
C GLU A 41 -27.33 0.76 -9.29
N GLY A 42 -26.43 1.50 -9.93
CA GLY A 42 -26.77 2.65 -10.78
C GLY A 42 -26.82 3.98 -10.03
N SER A 43 -26.53 4.02 -8.72
CA SER A 43 -26.45 5.26 -7.96
C SER A 43 -25.21 6.05 -8.34
N ILE A 44 -25.35 7.37 -8.41
CA ILE A 44 -24.29 8.29 -8.79
C ILE A 44 -23.86 9.14 -7.59
N ASN A 45 -22.62 9.68 -7.65
CA ASN A 45 -22.24 10.69 -6.68
C ASN A 45 -23.03 11.98 -6.94
N GLU A 46 -23.91 12.36 -5.99
CA GLU A 46 -24.79 13.54 -6.09
C GLU A 46 -24.05 14.87 -5.94
N LYS A 47 -22.85 14.83 -5.38
CA LYS A 47 -22.02 16.02 -5.12
C LYS A 47 -20.63 15.82 -5.67
N PRO A 48 -19.94 16.90 -6.06
CA PRO A 48 -18.53 16.81 -6.41
C PRO A 48 -17.70 16.24 -5.24
N LEU A 49 -16.79 15.34 -5.56
CA LEU A 49 -15.80 14.80 -4.62
C LEU A 49 -14.51 15.57 -4.82
N GLN A 50 -13.89 16.02 -3.75
CA GLN A 50 -12.64 16.76 -3.79
C GLN A 50 -11.64 16.19 -2.79
N ALA A 51 -10.42 15.99 -3.23
CA ALA A 51 -9.28 15.66 -2.39
C ALA A 51 -8.14 16.64 -2.67
N ASN A 52 -7.57 17.21 -1.62
CA ASN A 52 -6.46 18.16 -1.70
C ASN A 52 -5.17 17.48 -1.25
N TYR A 53 -4.12 17.63 -2.01
CA TYR A 53 -2.81 17.08 -1.75
C TYR A 53 -1.78 18.22 -1.74
N LYS A 54 -0.81 18.14 -0.84
CA LYS A 54 0.36 19.00 -0.83
C LYS A 54 1.49 18.32 -1.59
N LYS A 55 2.13 19.03 -2.53
CA LYS A 55 3.37 18.59 -3.15
C LYS A 55 4.49 18.69 -2.10
N LEU A 56 5.16 17.57 -1.85
CA LEU A 56 6.36 17.55 -1.01
C LEU A 56 7.60 17.72 -1.89
N GLU A 57 8.53 18.56 -1.45
CA GLU A 57 9.79 18.70 -2.14
C GLU A 57 10.69 17.49 -1.83
N ARG A 58 11.47 17.05 -2.81
CA ARG A 58 12.36 15.88 -2.66
C ARG A 58 13.33 16.02 -1.47
N LYS A 59 13.76 17.24 -1.17
CA LYS A 59 14.65 17.53 -0.03
C LYS A 59 14.00 17.31 1.34
N GLU A 60 12.66 17.27 1.38
CA GLU A 60 11.87 17.02 2.60
C GLU A 60 11.64 15.51 2.82
N LEU A 61 12.03 14.68 1.86
CA LEU A 61 11.83 13.23 1.88
C LEU A 61 13.15 12.52 2.22
N ALA A 62 13.03 11.42 2.94
CA ALA A 62 14.15 10.52 3.20
C ALA A 62 14.49 9.71 1.93
N ASP A 63 15.74 9.30 1.77
CA ASP A 63 16.22 8.56 0.61
C ASP A 63 15.47 7.25 0.37
N GLY A 64 15.16 6.51 1.43
CA GLY A 64 14.37 5.30 1.34
C GLY A 64 14.90 4.16 2.22
N ILE A 65 14.18 3.04 2.13
CA ILE A 65 14.50 1.80 2.84
C ILE A 65 14.46 0.67 1.81
N SER A 66 15.51 -0.13 1.78
CA SER A 66 15.57 -1.33 0.93
C SER A 66 16.14 -2.52 1.68
N GLY A 67 15.80 -3.71 1.25
CA GLY A 67 16.30 -4.92 1.88
C GLY A 67 16.01 -6.18 1.09
N VAL A 68 16.51 -7.29 1.67
CA VAL A 68 16.28 -8.64 1.16
C VAL A 68 15.62 -9.46 2.25
N ILE A 69 14.54 -10.15 1.91
CA ILE A 69 13.81 -11.01 2.82
C ILE A 69 14.30 -12.44 2.61
N SER A 70 14.72 -13.10 3.69
CA SER A 70 15.11 -14.52 3.64
C SER A 70 14.21 -15.36 4.53
N GLY A 71 13.97 -16.61 4.13
CA GLY A 71 13.13 -17.55 4.89
C GLY A 71 11.63 -17.42 4.70
N ALA A 72 11.16 -16.45 3.92
CA ALA A 72 9.76 -16.31 3.53
C ALA A 72 9.52 -16.77 2.08
N VAL A 73 8.30 -17.17 1.77
CA VAL A 73 7.92 -17.67 0.44
C VAL A 73 7.08 -16.62 -0.27
N ALA A 74 7.56 -16.15 -1.44
CA ALA A 74 6.83 -15.22 -2.30
C ALA A 74 5.56 -15.86 -2.93
N PRO A 75 4.51 -15.08 -3.24
CA PRO A 75 4.47 -13.62 -3.16
C PRO A 75 4.48 -13.07 -1.73
N LEU A 76 5.05 -11.88 -1.55
CA LEU A 76 5.11 -11.19 -0.27
C LEU A 76 4.55 -9.79 -0.41
N VAL A 77 3.81 -9.33 0.59
CA VAL A 77 3.43 -7.93 0.73
C VAL A 77 4.27 -7.30 1.82
N VAL A 78 5.10 -6.32 1.47
CA VAL A 78 5.97 -5.61 2.39
C VAL A 78 5.35 -4.27 2.72
N GLN A 79 5.17 -3.98 4.00
CA GLN A 79 4.48 -2.79 4.46
C GLN A 79 5.34 -2.02 5.45
N LEU A 80 5.39 -0.70 5.30
CA LEU A 80 5.87 0.22 6.31
C LEU A 80 4.69 0.77 7.10
N VAL A 81 4.69 0.50 8.38
CA VAL A 81 3.63 0.86 9.32
C VAL A 81 4.10 2.04 10.17
N ASN A 82 3.34 3.13 10.19
CA ASN A 82 3.68 4.32 10.96
C ASN A 82 3.42 4.16 12.47
N GLY A 83 3.80 5.15 13.27
CA GLY A 83 3.59 5.15 14.71
C GLY A 83 2.12 5.08 15.17
N LYS A 84 1.17 5.35 14.27
CA LYS A 84 -0.27 5.20 14.50
C LYS A 84 -0.80 3.81 14.18
N LYS A 85 0.08 2.89 13.78
CA LYS A 85 -0.24 1.54 13.32
C LYS A 85 -1.01 1.47 11.99
N GLU A 86 -0.89 2.50 11.16
CA GLU A 86 -1.46 2.57 9.82
C GLU A 86 -0.40 2.19 8.79
N VAL A 87 -0.80 1.52 7.73
CA VAL A 87 0.08 1.21 6.59
C VAL A 87 0.33 2.51 5.82
N ALA A 88 1.57 3.01 5.89
CA ALA A 88 1.95 4.21 5.18
C ALA A 88 2.43 3.91 3.75
N TYR A 89 3.18 2.81 3.58
CA TYR A 89 3.70 2.39 2.29
C TYR A 89 3.60 0.88 2.14
N GLU A 90 3.38 0.42 0.91
CA GLU A 90 3.24 -0.99 0.59
C GLU A 90 3.93 -1.33 -0.73
N SER A 91 4.53 -2.50 -0.80
CA SER A 91 5.16 -3.04 -1.99
C SER A 91 4.93 -4.53 -2.10
N ILE A 92 4.51 -4.99 -3.27
CA ILE A 92 4.35 -6.41 -3.57
C ILE A 92 5.67 -6.94 -4.14
N VAL A 93 6.14 -8.06 -3.60
CA VAL A 93 7.39 -8.71 -3.98
C VAL A 93 7.09 -10.12 -4.49
N ASP A 94 7.10 -10.28 -5.81
CA ASP A 94 6.80 -11.57 -6.45
C ASP A 94 8.03 -12.46 -6.58
N LYS A 95 9.19 -11.89 -6.90
CA LYS A 95 10.42 -12.63 -7.18
C LYS A 95 11.64 -11.96 -6.59
N GLY A 96 12.61 -12.78 -6.17
CA GLY A 96 13.91 -12.31 -5.71
C GLY A 96 13.95 -11.76 -4.30
N ASN A 97 12.82 -11.72 -3.60
CA ASN A 97 12.70 -11.34 -2.19
C ASN A 97 13.35 -9.98 -1.84
N LYS A 98 13.43 -9.06 -2.81
CA LYS A 98 13.98 -7.72 -2.62
C LYS A 98 12.87 -6.70 -2.60
N PHE A 99 12.91 -5.80 -1.64
CA PHE A 99 12.01 -4.66 -1.57
C PHE A 99 12.79 -3.35 -1.54
N SER A 100 12.15 -2.29 -2.00
CA SER A 100 12.68 -0.93 -1.93
C SER A 100 11.53 0.06 -1.85
N PHE A 101 11.62 0.95 -0.89
CA PHE A 101 10.79 2.13 -0.77
C PHE A 101 11.69 3.35 -0.93
N SER A 102 11.25 4.33 -1.69
CA SER A 102 11.97 5.58 -1.94
C SER A 102 11.07 6.77 -1.65
N LEU A 103 11.70 7.91 -1.39
CA LEU A 103 10.98 9.16 -1.16
C LEU A 103 9.98 9.06 0.00
N LEU A 104 10.45 8.55 1.14
CA LEU A 104 9.63 8.39 2.33
C LEU A 104 9.50 9.72 3.07
N GLU A 105 8.32 10.01 3.61
CA GLU A 105 8.18 11.08 4.58
C GLU A 105 9.05 10.79 5.82
N PRO A 106 9.73 11.79 6.39
CA PRO A 106 10.49 11.58 7.61
C PRO A 106 9.61 11.08 8.74
N GLY A 107 10.02 9.98 9.38
CA GLY A 107 9.22 9.37 10.43
C GLY A 107 9.81 8.06 10.92
N THR A 108 9.15 7.49 11.92
CA THR A 108 9.48 6.15 12.42
C THR A 108 8.51 5.15 11.84
N TYR A 109 9.06 4.11 11.23
CA TYR A 109 8.29 3.05 10.60
C TYR A 109 8.69 1.69 11.17
N SER A 110 7.70 0.82 11.31
CA SER A 110 7.91 -0.61 11.55
C SER A 110 7.73 -1.37 10.26
N LEU A 111 8.60 -2.31 9.98
CA LEU A 111 8.48 -3.17 8.81
C LEU A 111 7.61 -4.39 9.14
N ARG A 112 6.59 -4.60 8.32
CA ARG A 112 5.70 -5.78 8.39
C ARG A 112 5.71 -6.49 7.04
N ILE A 113 5.81 -7.81 7.07
CA ILE A 113 5.85 -8.66 5.88
C ILE A 113 4.73 -9.67 5.99
N LEU A 114 3.91 -9.77 4.96
CA LEU A 114 2.84 -10.73 4.83
C LEU A 114 3.23 -11.76 3.77
N GLU A 115 3.05 -13.05 4.04
CA GLU A 115 3.10 -14.08 2.99
C GLU A 115 1.72 -14.14 2.34
N ASP A 116 1.62 -13.64 1.14
CA ASP A 116 0.39 -13.63 0.34
C ASP A 116 0.37 -14.88 -0.55
N ARG A 117 -0.12 -15.99 0.00
CA ARG A 117 -0.08 -17.30 -0.68
C ARG A 117 -0.96 -17.41 -1.89
N ASN A 118 -1.98 -16.59 -1.99
CA ASN A 118 -2.94 -16.61 -3.09
C ASN A 118 -2.75 -15.46 -4.09
N GLY A 119 -1.84 -14.52 -3.80
CA GLY A 119 -1.50 -13.41 -4.67
C GLY A 119 -2.58 -12.33 -4.76
N ASN A 120 -3.44 -12.21 -3.73
CA ASN A 120 -4.54 -11.24 -3.73
C ASN A 120 -4.13 -9.86 -3.15
N GLY A 121 -2.93 -9.73 -2.60
CA GLY A 121 -2.39 -8.48 -2.06
C GLY A 121 -2.90 -8.12 -0.67
N ILE A 122 -3.70 -8.98 -0.02
CA ILE A 122 -4.26 -8.78 1.32
C ILE A 122 -3.98 -9.99 2.21
N TRP A 123 -3.94 -9.75 3.52
CA TRP A 123 -3.80 -10.84 4.48
C TRP A 123 -5.10 -11.63 4.63
N ASP A 124 -4.99 -12.94 4.47
CA ASP A 124 -6.11 -13.88 4.64
C ASP A 124 -6.11 -14.55 6.03
N PRO A 125 -7.20 -14.43 6.79
CA PRO A 125 -7.37 -15.15 8.04
C PRO A 125 -7.56 -16.64 7.81
N SER A 126 -7.41 -17.44 8.89
CA SER A 126 -7.73 -18.87 8.83
C SER A 126 -9.21 -19.11 8.52
N ASN A 127 -9.48 -20.11 7.71
CA ASN A 127 -10.83 -20.58 7.41
C ASN A 127 -10.98 -22.04 7.82
N TYR A 128 -11.70 -22.27 8.92
CA TYR A 128 -11.88 -23.62 9.47
C TYR A 128 -12.65 -24.55 8.53
N THR A 129 -13.71 -24.03 7.89
CA THR A 129 -14.53 -24.82 6.99
C THR A 129 -13.75 -25.31 5.79
N MET A 130 -12.85 -24.48 5.26
CA MET A 130 -11.99 -24.82 4.13
C MET A 130 -10.66 -25.45 4.54
N ARG A 131 -10.42 -25.66 5.83
CA ARG A 131 -9.16 -26.15 6.41
C ARG A 131 -7.95 -25.34 5.95
N LYS A 132 -8.13 -24.03 5.76
CA LYS A 132 -7.08 -23.11 5.34
C LYS A 132 -6.50 -22.42 6.58
N SER A 133 -5.19 -22.51 6.76
CA SER A 133 -4.48 -21.75 7.81
C SER A 133 -4.37 -20.28 7.40
N ALA A 134 -4.32 -19.38 8.39
CA ALA A 134 -4.03 -17.97 8.16
C ALA A 134 -2.67 -17.80 7.44
N GLU A 135 -2.54 -16.74 6.70
CA GLU A 135 -1.27 -16.32 6.11
C GLU A 135 -0.33 -15.80 7.20
N ARG A 136 0.96 -16.03 7.03
CA ARG A 136 1.95 -15.66 8.04
C ARG A 136 2.26 -14.17 7.96
N ILE A 137 2.43 -13.57 9.14
CA ILE A 137 2.84 -12.17 9.29
C ILE A 137 4.16 -12.15 10.06
N PHE A 138 5.11 -11.41 9.56
CA PHE A 138 6.41 -11.18 10.18
C PHE A 138 6.61 -9.70 10.48
N TYR A 139 7.24 -9.43 11.61
CA TYR A 139 7.63 -8.07 12.00
C TYR A 139 9.15 -8.00 12.12
N TYR A 140 9.71 -6.92 11.64
CA TYR A 140 11.12 -6.62 11.89
C TYR A 140 11.26 -5.98 13.27
N GLU A 141 12.02 -6.62 14.13
CA GLU A 141 12.29 -6.16 15.50
C GLU A 141 13.81 -6.17 15.72
N GLY A 142 14.53 -5.07 15.46
CA GLY A 142 15.91 -4.99 15.88
C GLY A 142 16.86 -4.25 14.93
N GLU A 143 18.02 -3.89 15.48
CA GLU A 143 19.01 -3.05 14.81
C GLU A 143 19.80 -3.75 13.70
N ASP A 144 19.93 -5.09 13.70
CA ASP A 144 20.72 -5.82 12.70
C ASP A 144 20.22 -7.23 12.35
N SER A 145 19.08 -7.68 12.83
CA SER A 145 18.56 -9.01 12.50
C SER A 145 17.05 -9.04 12.34
N VAL A 146 16.61 -9.68 11.28
CA VAL A 146 15.20 -10.02 11.08
C VAL A 146 14.88 -11.21 11.99
N SER A 147 14.28 -10.97 13.14
CA SER A 147 13.71 -12.06 13.93
C SER A 147 12.26 -12.29 13.52
N PHE A 148 12.02 -13.34 12.79
CA PHE A 148 10.68 -13.79 12.44
C PHE A 148 10.08 -14.52 13.64
N ARG A 149 9.06 -13.95 14.26
CA ARG A 149 8.24 -14.69 15.24
C ARG A 149 6.93 -15.08 14.59
N ASP A 150 6.68 -16.36 14.51
CA ASP A 150 5.34 -16.89 14.25
C ASP A 150 4.44 -16.50 15.44
N ARG A 151 3.35 -15.83 15.15
CA ARG A 151 2.25 -15.61 16.08
C ARG A 151 1.05 -16.40 15.67
#